data_229c3798910eea62f166253fcc11a3d9
#
_entry.id   229c3798910eea62f166253fcc11a3d9
#
_cell.length_a   1.000
_cell.length_b   1.000
_cell.length_c   1.000
_cell.angle_alpha   90.00
_cell.angle_beta   90.00
_cell.angle_gamma   90.00
#
_symmetry.space_group_name_H-M   'P 1'
#
loop_
_entity.id
_entity.type
_entity.pdbx_description
1 polymer ?
#
loop_
_entity_poly.entity_id
_entity_poly.type
_entity_poly.pdbx_seq_one_letter_code
_entity_poly.pdbx_strand_id
1 'polypeptide(L)'
;MIETIELFAGVGGFRVGLEGANKKENDPFKVIWSNQWEPSTKVQHASDVYENHWGKKNHSSEDIAEVIKRDLKAPKKDREIPVHDLLVGGFPCQDYSVAKTLSRSGGIKGKKGVLWWSIYNILDMMDSKAPKYLMLENVDRLLKSPSTQRGRDFAIMLSSLSDLGYAAEWRVINAAEYGMPQRRKRVYIMAYRTGTSMNKTIKQLAKKGKAFDWVSESGIMNEAFKMNFEDNAPKSFPLEGELNEISDNNIEYNSKRRPFANAGVMFDRQVYTANGTADYTGENKTLGEILLEEKDVPPEFFISPEELKTWTYLKGSKKEKRTTKTGFEYNYSEGPVTFPDAQNRASRTIITGEGGRGASRFKHVVETKSGKHRRLTPVELERLNQFEDNHTAGQSDTKRAFFMGNALVVGVVEKLGKSLAERDSL
;
A
#
# COMPACT_ATOMS: atom_id res chain seq x y z
N MET A 1 15.16 2.74 19.74
CA MET A 1 15.05 1.84 18.58
C MET A 1 13.66 1.25 18.58
N ILE A 2 12.91 1.34 17.50
CA ILE A 2 11.53 0.86 17.34
C ILE A 2 11.58 -0.55 16.75
N GLU A 3 11.27 -1.56 17.57
CA GLU A 3 11.18 -2.94 17.11
C GLU A 3 9.94 -3.14 16.23
N THR A 4 10.14 -3.64 15.01
CA THR A 4 9.12 -3.66 13.96
C THR A 4 8.86 -5.09 13.48
N ILE A 5 7.61 -5.43 13.18
CA ILE A 5 7.27 -6.60 12.38
C ILE A 5 6.69 -6.19 11.03
N GLU A 6 7.02 -6.93 9.98
CA GLU A 6 6.54 -6.69 8.61
C GLU A 6 5.65 -7.83 8.14
N LEU A 7 4.36 -7.55 7.92
CA LEU A 7 3.38 -8.50 7.38
C LEU A 7 3.18 -8.30 5.90
N PHE A 8 2.93 -9.40 5.18
CA PHE A 8 2.72 -9.35 3.72
C PHE A 8 3.88 -8.66 3.02
N ALA A 9 5.09 -8.98 3.49
CA ALA A 9 6.31 -8.23 3.24
C ALA A 9 6.67 -8.10 1.75
N GLY A 10 6.13 -8.99 0.88
CA GLY A 10 6.51 -9.00 -0.53
C GLY A 10 8.03 -9.18 -0.65
N VAL A 11 8.67 -8.21 -1.28
CA VAL A 11 10.13 -8.16 -1.41
C VAL A 11 10.79 -7.18 -0.42
N GLY A 12 10.12 -6.85 0.68
CA GLY A 12 10.68 -6.06 1.78
C GLY A 12 10.59 -4.54 1.63
N GLY A 13 9.55 -4.04 0.98
CA GLY A 13 9.42 -2.60 0.72
C GLY A 13 9.33 -1.73 1.97
N PHE A 14 8.64 -2.15 3.01
CA PHE A 14 8.62 -1.44 4.29
C PHE A 14 9.98 -1.51 4.99
N ARG A 15 10.61 -2.68 4.99
CA ARG A 15 11.90 -2.85 5.62
C ARG A 15 12.97 -1.95 5.00
N VAL A 16 13.06 -1.92 3.66
CA VAL A 16 13.98 -1.03 2.94
C VAL A 16 13.71 0.45 3.28
N GLY A 17 12.43 0.85 3.37
CA GLY A 17 12.07 2.22 3.72
C GLY A 17 12.36 2.62 5.15
N LEU A 18 12.32 1.68 6.09
CA LEU A 18 12.54 1.94 7.51
C LEU A 18 14.00 1.78 7.94
N GLU A 19 14.67 0.70 7.50
CA GLU A 19 16.06 0.40 7.86
C GLU A 19 17.08 0.99 6.86
N GLY A 20 16.61 1.49 5.70
CA GLY A 20 17.49 1.82 4.58
C GLY A 20 18.04 0.57 3.89
N ALA A 21 18.60 0.77 2.70
CA ALA A 21 19.23 -0.31 1.95
C ALA A 21 20.56 -0.75 2.61
N ASN A 22 21.27 0.19 3.23
CA ASN A 22 22.52 -0.05 3.97
C ASN A 22 22.29 0.25 5.45
N LYS A 23 22.02 -0.79 6.21
CA LYS A 23 21.78 -0.72 7.65
C LYS A 23 22.88 0.07 8.38
N LYS A 24 22.50 1.15 9.06
CA LYS A 24 23.39 1.93 9.91
C LYS A 24 23.25 1.50 11.37
N GLU A 25 24.32 1.60 12.14
CA GLU A 25 24.36 1.16 13.55
C GLU A 25 23.33 1.88 14.45
N ASN A 26 22.90 3.08 14.04
CA ASN A 26 21.97 3.94 14.79
C ASN A 26 20.61 4.13 14.08
N ASP A 27 20.20 3.20 13.23
CA ASP A 27 18.88 3.30 12.59
C ASP A 27 17.77 3.25 13.65
N PRO A 28 16.75 4.12 13.56
CA PRO A 28 15.69 4.19 14.55
C PRO A 28 14.79 2.94 14.55
N PHE A 29 14.80 2.16 13.47
CA PHE A 29 13.96 0.98 13.28
C PHE A 29 14.77 -0.31 13.18
N LYS A 30 14.17 -1.41 13.64
CA LYS A 30 14.69 -2.76 13.44
C LYS A 30 13.55 -3.73 13.17
N VAL A 31 13.51 -4.31 11.98
CA VAL A 31 12.58 -5.40 11.66
C VAL A 31 13.09 -6.67 12.33
N ILE A 32 12.36 -7.13 13.35
CA ILE A 32 12.70 -8.29 14.17
C ILE A 32 11.98 -9.56 13.74
N TRP A 33 10.89 -9.46 12.98
CA TRP A 33 10.15 -10.57 12.41
C TRP A 33 9.39 -10.13 11.17
N SER A 34 9.17 -11.06 10.24
CA SER A 34 8.44 -10.79 9.00
C SER A 34 7.68 -12.02 8.50
N ASN A 35 6.62 -11.77 7.73
CA ASN A 35 5.86 -12.83 7.08
C ASN A 35 5.55 -12.46 5.63
N GLN A 36 5.76 -13.44 4.73
CA GLN A 36 5.34 -13.37 3.33
C GLN A 36 4.90 -14.75 2.86
N TRP A 37 3.71 -14.85 2.30
CA TRP A 37 3.19 -16.08 1.75
C TRP A 37 2.43 -15.86 0.45
N GLU A 38 2.70 -16.71 -0.54
CA GLU A 38 2.06 -16.70 -1.86
C GLU A 38 1.14 -17.93 -2.01
N PRO A 39 -0.20 -17.80 -1.81
CA PRO A 39 -1.11 -18.94 -1.77
C PRO A 39 -1.29 -19.65 -3.12
N SER A 40 -0.96 -18.98 -4.23
CA SER A 40 -1.17 -19.49 -5.59
C SER A 40 -0.01 -20.29 -6.16
N THR A 41 1.10 -20.39 -5.43
CA THR A 41 2.32 -21.07 -5.91
C THR A 41 2.97 -21.90 -4.82
N LYS A 42 3.59 -23.02 -5.19
CA LYS A 42 4.37 -23.84 -4.26
C LYS A 42 5.71 -23.19 -3.90
N VAL A 43 6.31 -22.47 -4.85
CA VAL A 43 7.57 -21.74 -4.65
C VAL A 43 7.26 -20.35 -4.15
N GLN A 44 7.81 -19.98 -3.01
CA GLN A 44 7.58 -18.69 -2.36
C GLN A 44 8.57 -17.64 -2.87
N HIS A 45 8.44 -17.26 -4.14
CA HIS A 45 9.42 -16.42 -4.85
C HIS A 45 9.69 -15.06 -4.19
N ALA A 46 8.66 -14.41 -3.64
CA ALA A 46 8.85 -13.13 -2.93
C ALA A 46 9.60 -13.35 -1.61
N SER A 47 9.26 -14.42 -0.88
CA SER A 47 9.99 -14.86 0.31
C SER A 47 11.45 -15.17 -0.01
N ASP A 48 11.72 -15.86 -1.14
CA ASP A 48 13.10 -16.16 -1.55
C ASP A 48 13.92 -14.86 -1.74
N VAL A 49 13.33 -13.82 -2.36
CA VAL A 49 13.99 -12.51 -2.46
C VAL A 49 14.23 -11.90 -1.10
N TYR A 50 13.24 -11.93 -0.21
CA TYR A 50 13.35 -11.40 1.14
C TYR A 50 14.44 -12.12 1.94
N GLU A 51 14.46 -13.44 1.91
CA GLU A 51 15.45 -14.27 2.60
C GLU A 51 16.88 -14.06 2.08
N ASN A 52 17.04 -13.79 0.78
CA ASN A 52 18.34 -13.49 0.19
C ASN A 52 18.95 -12.19 0.75
N HIS A 53 18.14 -11.19 1.10
CA HIS A 53 18.60 -9.93 1.68
C HIS A 53 18.81 -10.02 3.19
N TRP A 54 17.93 -10.68 3.93
CA TRP A 54 17.91 -10.59 5.39
C TRP A 54 18.00 -11.94 6.11
N GLY A 55 18.10 -13.03 5.37
CA GLY A 55 18.19 -14.39 5.89
C GLY A 55 16.85 -14.97 6.32
N LYS A 56 16.86 -16.27 6.62
CA LYS A 56 15.65 -17.04 6.98
C LYS A 56 15.24 -16.89 8.44
N LYS A 57 16.18 -16.51 9.30
CA LYS A 57 15.92 -16.37 10.72
C LYS A 57 14.91 -15.24 10.93
N ASN A 58 13.84 -15.51 11.65
CA ASN A 58 12.77 -14.54 11.91
C ASN A 58 11.96 -14.13 10.66
N HIS A 59 11.94 -14.97 9.63
CA HIS A 59 11.05 -14.84 8.47
C HIS A 59 10.16 -16.07 8.35
N SER A 60 8.86 -15.86 8.22
CA SER A 60 7.87 -16.92 8.02
C SER A 60 7.31 -16.87 6.60
N SER A 61 7.42 -17.98 5.87
CA SER A 61 6.84 -18.15 4.53
C SER A 61 5.56 -19.00 4.55
N GLU A 62 4.83 -18.97 5.67
CA GLU A 62 3.56 -19.67 5.86
C GLU A 62 2.36 -18.74 5.82
N ASP A 63 1.15 -19.31 5.68
CA ASP A 63 -0.09 -18.55 5.85
C ASP A 63 -0.13 -17.92 7.26
N ILE A 64 -0.20 -16.61 7.33
CA ILE A 64 -0.24 -15.88 8.60
C ILE A 64 -1.39 -16.34 9.50
N ALA A 65 -2.51 -16.81 8.95
CA ALA A 65 -3.62 -17.33 9.74
C ALA A 65 -3.24 -18.63 10.49
N GLU A 66 -2.42 -19.49 9.91
CA GLU A 66 -1.92 -20.70 10.60
C GLU A 66 -0.87 -20.36 11.65
N VAL A 67 -0.02 -19.36 11.40
CA VAL A 67 0.92 -18.84 12.41
C VAL A 67 0.16 -18.30 13.62
N ILE A 68 -0.82 -17.44 13.43
CA ILE A 68 -1.66 -16.88 14.50
C ILE A 68 -2.37 -18.01 15.28
N LYS A 69 -2.90 -18.99 14.59
CA LYS A 69 -3.59 -20.12 15.20
C LYS A 69 -2.68 -20.97 16.10
N ARG A 70 -1.40 -21.12 15.74
CA ARG A 70 -0.38 -21.75 16.61
C ARG A 70 -0.09 -20.88 17.82
N ASP A 71 0.13 -19.60 17.61
CA ASP A 71 0.47 -18.64 18.65
C ASP A 71 -0.65 -18.44 19.69
N LEU A 72 -1.92 -18.50 19.27
CA LEU A 72 -3.05 -18.48 20.21
C LEU A 72 -3.08 -19.68 21.17
N LYS A 73 -2.50 -20.82 20.77
CA LYS A 73 -2.41 -22.03 21.61
C LYS A 73 -1.12 -22.12 22.41
N ALA A 74 -0.09 -21.38 21.98
CA ALA A 74 1.21 -21.37 22.60
C ALA A 74 1.25 -20.50 23.86
N PRO A 75 2.05 -20.83 24.88
CA PRO A 75 2.39 -19.90 25.94
C PRO A 75 2.98 -18.62 25.37
N LYS A 76 2.69 -17.46 25.99
CA LYS A 76 3.14 -16.13 25.47
C LYS A 76 4.64 -16.06 25.15
N LYS A 77 5.48 -16.74 25.94
CA LYS A 77 6.93 -16.78 25.76
C LYS A 77 7.42 -17.60 24.54
N ASP A 78 6.57 -18.51 24.04
CA ASP A 78 6.90 -19.48 22.98
C ASP A 78 6.22 -19.07 21.65
N ARG A 79 5.60 -17.92 21.57
CA ARG A 79 4.96 -17.41 20.36
C ARG A 79 5.99 -17.04 19.30
N GLU A 80 5.68 -17.38 18.06
CA GLU A 80 6.51 -17.06 16.89
C GLU A 80 6.50 -15.55 16.58
N ILE A 81 5.33 -14.91 16.70
CA ILE A 81 5.19 -13.48 16.51
C ILE A 81 5.66 -12.76 17.79
N PRO A 82 6.80 -12.06 17.76
CA PRO A 82 7.36 -11.42 18.94
C PRO A 82 6.58 -10.18 19.37
N VAL A 83 6.76 -9.74 20.60
CA VAL A 83 6.33 -8.40 21.06
C VAL A 83 7.13 -7.36 20.26
N HIS A 84 6.46 -6.31 19.81
CA HIS A 84 7.03 -5.28 18.93
C HIS A 84 6.38 -3.92 19.20
N ASP A 85 7.03 -2.85 18.75
CA ASP A 85 6.54 -1.47 18.89
C ASP A 85 5.73 -1.01 17.68
N LEU A 86 6.09 -1.48 16.48
CA LEU A 86 5.48 -1.10 15.21
C LEU A 86 5.12 -2.33 14.38
N LEU A 87 3.89 -2.37 13.87
CA LEU A 87 3.46 -3.33 12.86
C LEU A 87 3.30 -2.61 11.52
N VAL A 88 3.99 -3.10 10.49
CA VAL A 88 3.84 -2.58 9.13
C VAL A 88 3.34 -3.65 8.17
N GLY A 89 2.62 -3.24 7.11
CA GLY A 89 2.17 -4.19 6.09
C GLY A 89 1.34 -3.58 4.97
N GLY A 90 1.54 -4.11 3.76
CA GLY A 90 0.74 -3.82 2.58
C GLY A 90 -0.24 -4.97 2.30
N PHE A 91 -1.41 -4.95 2.89
CA PHE A 91 -2.37 -6.04 2.73
C PHE A 91 -3.18 -5.90 1.44
N PRO A 92 -3.42 -7.01 0.67
CA PRO A 92 -4.16 -6.95 -0.57
C PRO A 92 -5.64 -6.60 -0.34
N CYS A 93 -6.18 -5.78 -1.27
CA CYS A 93 -7.59 -5.42 -1.31
C CYS A 93 -8.41 -6.57 -1.95
N GLN A 94 -8.79 -7.59 -1.17
CA GLN A 94 -9.67 -8.67 -1.63
C GLN A 94 -10.82 -8.84 -0.64
N ASP A 95 -12.05 -8.83 -1.16
CA ASP A 95 -13.35 -9.10 -0.53
C ASP A 95 -13.43 -8.99 1.01
N TYR A 96 -13.73 -7.81 1.50
CA TYR A 96 -14.01 -7.52 2.91
C TYR A 96 -15.43 -7.95 3.32
N SER A 97 -15.91 -9.12 2.92
CA SER A 97 -17.21 -9.60 3.39
C SER A 97 -17.11 -10.11 4.84
N VAL A 98 -17.18 -9.16 5.76
CA VAL A 98 -16.97 -9.32 7.20
C VAL A 98 -18.05 -10.12 7.89
N ALA A 99 -19.28 -10.02 7.40
CA ALA A 99 -20.47 -10.51 8.09
C ALA A 99 -20.46 -12.01 8.44
N LYS A 100 -19.70 -12.83 7.74
CA LYS A 100 -19.63 -14.29 8.01
C LYS A 100 -18.51 -14.71 8.96
N THR A 101 -17.56 -13.83 9.27
CA THR A 101 -16.35 -14.19 10.04
C THR A 101 -16.48 -13.84 11.52
N LEU A 102 -17.12 -12.72 11.85
CA LEU A 102 -17.34 -12.27 13.23
C LEU A 102 -18.41 -13.07 13.99
N SER A 103 -19.50 -13.47 13.33
CA SER A 103 -20.57 -14.26 13.95
C SER A 103 -20.17 -15.70 14.31
N ARG A 104 -18.95 -16.11 13.94
CA ARG A 104 -18.38 -17.43 14.20
C ARG A 104 -17.02 -17.36 14.88
N SER A 105 -16.91 -16.59 15.96
CA SER A 105 -15.73 -16.53 16.83
C SER A 105 -15.35 -17.89 17.48
N GLY A 106 -15.89 -18.98 16.99
CA GLY A 106 -15.55 -20.36 17.32
C GLY A 106 -14.68 -21.08 16.32
N GLY A 107 -13.99 -20.40 15.38
CA GLY A 107 -13.04 -21.10 14.51
C GLY A 107 -12.83 -20.48 13.13
N ILE A 108 -11.58 -20.32 12.81
CA ILE A 108 -11.01 -19.98 11.49
C ILE A 108 -11.42 -21.05 10.46
N LYS A 109 -12.66 -21.00 9.97
CA LYS A 109 -13.16 -21.83 8.86
C LYS A 109 -13.91 -20.99 7.84
N GLY A 110 -13.22 -20.07 7.20
CA GLY A 110 -13.73 -19.32 6.05
C GLY A 110 -12.68 -19.31 4.96
N LYS A 111 -13.06 -19.66 3.74
CA LYS A 111 -12.20 -19.58 2.56
C LYS A 111 -11.59 -18.18 2.47
N LYS A 112 -10.22 -18.09 2.49
CA LYS A 112 -9.39 -16.88 2.30
C LYS A 112 -9.88 -15.72 3.18
N GLY A 113 -9.56 -15.79 4.48
CA GLY A 113 -9.81 -14.70 5.42
C GLY A 113 -9.21 -13.40 4.89
N VAL A 114 -9.97 -12.33 4.99
CA VAL A 114 -9.49 -10.99 4.68
C VAL A 114 -8.28 -10.73 5.55
N LEU A 115 -7.13 -10.43 4.97
CA LEU A 115 -5.85 -10.28 5.68
C LEU A 115 -5.88 -9.15 6.73
N TRP A 116 -6.86 -8.25 6.66
CA TRP A 116 -7.16 -7.31 7.73
C TRP A 116 -7.43 -8.00 9.07
N TRP A 117 -8.16 -9.12 9.06
CA TRP A 117 -8.46 -9.85 10.29
C TRP A 117 -7.24 -10.56 10.87
N SER A 118 -6.25 -10.86 10.05
CA SER A 118 -4.96 -11.34 10.57
C SER A 118 -4.25 -10.23 11.34
N ILE A 119 -4.26 -8.98 10.84
CA ILE A 119 -3.74 -7.83 11.59
C ILE A 119 -4.53 -7.67 12.90
N TYR A 120 -5.86 -7.61 12.82
CA TYR A 120 -6.73 -7.48 14.00
C TYR A 120 -6.44 -8.56 15.05
N ASN A 121 -6.37 -9.83 14.63
CA ASN A 121 -6.12 -10.94 15.55
C ASN A 121 -4.73 -10.87 16.21
N ILE A 122 -3.71 -10.37 15.52
CA ILE A 122 -2.39 -10.12 16.13
C ILE A 122 -2.50 -9.05 17.20
N LEU A 123 -3.17 -7.95 16.91
CA LEU A 123 -3.35 -6.84 17.87
C LEU A 123 -4.12 -7.31 19.12
N ASP A 124 -5.22 -8.02 18.92
CA ASP A 124 -6.06 -8.58 20.00
C ASP A 124 -5.29 -9.62 20.82
N MET A 125 -4.59 -10.56 20.16
CA MET A 125 -3.76 -11.57 20.82
C MET A 125 -2.64 -10.97 21.68
N MET A 126 -2.09 -9.82 21.26
CA MET A 126 -1.03 -9.12 22.02
C MET A 126 -1.57 -8.39 23.25
N ASP A 127 -2.84 -8.02 23.28
CA ASP A 127 -3.52 -7.37 24.41
C ASP A 127 -2.73 -6.16 24.96
N SER A 128 -2.34 -6.20 26.21
CA SER A 128 -1.55 -5.14 26.87
C SER A 128 -0.17 -4.91 26.24
N LYS A 129 0.33 -5.83 25.42
CA LYS A 129 1.59 -5.77 24.67
C LYS A 129 1.39 -5.46 23.19
N ALA A 130 0.17 -5.09 22.75
CA ALA A 130 -0.08 -4.68 21.39
C ALA A 130 0.82 -3.50 20.99
N PRO A 131 1.26 -3.43 19.72
CA PRO A 131 2.22 -2.43 19.26
C PRO A 131 1.73 -1.00 19.52
N LYS A 132 2.66 -0.09 19.74
CA LYS A 132 2.36 1.34 19.90
C LYS A 132 1.82 1.95 18.61
N TYR A 133 2.34 1.46 17.47
CA TYR A 133 2.14 2.06 16.16
C TYR A 133 1.78 1.02 15.10
N LEU A 134 0.96 1.45 14.14
CA LEU A 134 0.75 0.73 12.89
C LEU A 134 1.10 1.65 11.72
N MET A 135 1.71 1.09 10.66
CA MET A 135 1.91 1.77 9.39
C MET A 135 1.47 0.82 8.26
N LEU A 136 0.33 1.08 7.67
CA LEU A 136 -0.30 0.19 6.70
C LEU A 136 -0.45 0.86 5.34
N GLU A 137 -0.36 0.07 4.26
CA GLU A 137 -0.56 0.54 2.89
C GLU A 137 -1.67 -0.24 2.21
N ASN A 138 -2.43 0.45 1.35
CA ASN A 138 -3.39 -0.18 0.46
C ASN A 138 -3.65 0.69 -0.79
N VAL A 139 -4.39 0.14 -1.75
CA VAL A 139 -4.86 0.93 -2.89
C VAL A 139 -5.87 1.99 -2.44
N ASP A 140 -5.85 3.17 -3.07
CA ASP A 140 -6.71 4.32 -2.71
C ASP A 140 -8.22 4.02 -2.82
N ARG A 141 -8.59 3.04 -3.65
CA ARG A 141 -10.00 2.60 -3.77
C ARG A 141 -10.53 1.92 -2.50
N LEU A 142 -9.68 1.53 -1.53
CA LEU A 142 -10.11 1.04 -0.22
C LEU A 142 -11.10 2.01 0.44
N LEU A 143 -10.87 3.32 0.34
CA LEU A 143 -11.76 4.35 0.89
C LEU A 143 -13.17 4.35 0.29
N LYS A 144 -13.39 3.57 -0.77
CA LYS A 144 -14.65 3.46 -1.53
C LYS A 144 -15.12 2.01 -1.69
N SER A 145 -14.49 1.08 -1.00
CA SER A 145 -14.82 -0.34 -1.05
C SER A 145 -15.96 -0.68 -0.07
N PRO A 146 -16.85 -1.59 -0.43
CA PRO A 146 -17.10 -2.11 -1.77
C PRO A 146 -17.89 -1.12 -2.66
N SER A 147 -17.99 -1.38 -3.96
CA SER A 147 -18.69 -0.50 -4.89
C SER A 147 -20.20 -0.34 -4.58
N THR A 148 -20.80 -1.36 -3.97
CA THR A 148 -22.22 -1.41 -3.59
C THR A 148 -22.53 -0.68 -2.28
N GLN A 149 -21.55 -0.55 -1.38
CA GLN A 149 -21.66 0.09 -0.06
C GLN A 149 -20.40 0.91 0.20
N ARG A 150 -20.26 2.02 -0.53
CA ARG A 150 -19.02 2.77 -0.58
C ARG A 150 -18.52 3.25 0.78
N GLY A 151 -17.31 2.81 1.14
CA GLY A 151 -16.63 3.17 2.38
C GLY A 151 -16.85 2.20 3.54
N ARG A 152 -17.76 1.21 3.39
CA ARG A 152 -18.06 0.23 4.44
C ARG A 152 -16.80 -0.48 4.96
N ASP A 153 -15.98 -0.99 4.06
CA ASP A 153 -14.81 -1.77 4.44
C ASP A 153 -13.82 -0.93 5.24
N PHE A 154 -13.62 0.32 4.83
CA PHE A 154 -12.75 1.23 5.57
C PHE A 154 -13.34 1.66 6.91
N ALA A 155 -14.67 1.84 7.00
CA ALA A 155 -15.37 2.10 8.26
C ALA A 155 -15.17 0.96 9.26
N ILE A 156 -15.28 -0.30 8.82
CA ILE A 156 -15.04 -1.48 9.65
C ILE A 156 -13.59 -1.50 10.17
N MET A 157 -12.63 -1.20 9.31
CA MET A 157 -11.22 -1.14 9.71
C MET A 157 -10.99 -0.07 10.79
N LEU A 158 -11.50 1.13 10.59
CA LEU A 158 -11.37 2.21 11.58
C LEU A 158 -12.07 1.88 12.89
N SER A 159 -13.30 1.32 12.83
CA SER A 159 -14.03 0.92 14.02
C SER A 159 -13.30 -0.17 14.79
N SER A 160 -12.79 -1.20 14.11
CA SER A 160 -12.03 -2.26 14.77
C SER A 160 -10.72 -1.75 15.40
N LEU A 161 -10.05 -0.77 14.80
CA LEU A 161 -8.90 -0.11 15.42
C LEU A 161 -9.29 0.69 16.64
N SER A 162 -10.41 1.42 16.59
CA SER A 162 -10.93 2.17 17.73
C SER A 162 -11.24 1.25 18.92
N ASP A 163 -11.87 0.10 18.66
CA ASP A 163 -12.23 -0.89 19.68
C ASP A 163 -10.99 -1.50 20.36
N LEU A 164 -9.87 -1.59 19.62
CA LEU A 164 -8.57 -1.99 20.15
C LEU A 164 -7.78 -0.82 20.79
N GLY A 165 -8.39 0.35 20.93
CA GLY A 165 -7.79 1.52 21.58
C GLY A 165 -6.81 2.32 20.73
N TYR A 166 -6.95 2.27 19.39
CA TYR A 166 -6.14 3.08 18.49
C TYR A 166 -6.90 4.30 17.97
N ALA A 167 -6.23 5.44 17.92
CA ALA A 167 -6.56 6.51 16.98
C ALA A 167 -5.89 6.22 15.64
N ALA A 168 -6.51 6.60 14.53
CA ALA A 168 -5.95 6.34 13.21
C ALA A 168 -6.05 7.57 12.31
N GLU A 169 -4.98 7.90 11.62
CA GLU A 169 -4.98 8.87 10.51
C GLU A 169 -4.73 8.16 9.18
N TRP A 170 -5.21 8.74 8.10
CA TRP A 170 -4.94 8.24 6.74
C TRP A 170 -4.69 9.38 5.77
N ARG A 171 -3.91 9.05 4.73
CA ARG A 171 -3.65 9.96 3.62
C ARG A 171 -3.49 9.19 2.32
N VAL A 172 -4.16 9.66 1.28
CA VAL A 172 -3.91 9.18 -0.08
C VAL A 172 -2.73 9.94 -0.64
N ILE A 173 -1.62 9.24 -0.83
CA ILE A 173 -0.37 9.79 -1.32
C ILE A 173 -0.15 9.32 -2.75
N ASN A 174 0.04 10.27 -3.68
CA ASN A 174 0.58 10.00 -4.99
C ASN A 174 2.08 10.34 -4.95
N ALA A 175 2.93 9.33 -5.04
CA ALA A 175 4.37 9.49 -4.85
C ALA A 175 4.99 10.56 -5.78
N ALA A 176 4.49 10.69 -7.01
CA ALA A 176 4.98 11.71 -7.95
C ALA A 176 4.64 13.15 -7.53
N GLU A 177 3.62 13.38 -6.72
CA GLU A 177 3.27 14.71 -6.21
C GLU A 177 4.22 15.17 -5.10
N TYR A 178 5.15 14.30 -4.68
CA TYR A 178 6.15 14.55 -3.65
C TYR A 178 7.57 14.23 -4.13
N GLY A 179 7.83 14.42 -5.43
CA GLY A 179 9.15 14.34 -6.03
C GLY A 179 9.63 12.96 -6.46
N MET A 180 8.82 11.91 -6.29
CA MET A 180 9.22 10.53 -6.63
C MET A 180 8.94 10.20 -8.10
N PRO A 181 9.68 9.24 -8.70
CA PRO A 181 9.67 9.05 -10.17
C PRO A 181 8.42 8.34 -10.72
N GLN A 182 7.46 7.94 -9.88
CA GLN A 182 6.28 7.20 -10.29
C GLN A 182 4.97 7.80 -9.74
N ARG A 183 3.97 7.95 -10.60
CA ARG A 183 2.60 8.36 -10.23
C ARG A 183 1.84 7.19 -9.61
N ARG A 184 2.33 6.69 -8.46
CA ARG A 184 1.71 5.60 -7.70
C ARG A 184 0.88 6.15 -6.56
N LYS A 185 -0.43 6.01 -6.67
CA LYS A 185 -1.39 6.51 -5.71
C LYS A 185 -1.81 5.40 -4.76
N ARG A 186 -1.59 5.62 -3.44
CA ARG A 186 -1.92 4.65 -2.39
C ARG A 186 -2.48 5.36 -1.17
N VAL A 187 -3.32 4.68 -0.41
CA VAL A 187 -3.69 5.12 0.93
C VAL A 187 -2.71 4.52 1.93
N TYR A 188 -2.15 5.38 2.76
CA TYR A 188 -1.37 5.00 3.93
C TYR A 188 -2.21 5.28 5.17
N ILE A 189 -2.12 4.38 6.15
CA ILE A 189 -2.84 4.46 7.42
C ILE A 189 -1.81 4.35 8.53
N MET A 190 -1.77 5.36 9.41
CA MET A 190 -0.99 5.33 10.63
C MET A 190 -1.95 5.19 11.81
N ALA A 191 -1.67 4.31 12.76
CA ALA A 191 -2.48 4.21 13.96
C ALA A 191 -1.61 4.27 15.21
N TYR A 192 -2.18 4.89 16.25
CA TYR A 192 -1.50 5.25 17.49
C TYR A 192 -2.28 4.71 18.68
N ARG A 193 -1.67 3.79 19.43
CA ARG A 193 -2.30 3.17 20.59
C ARG A 193 -2.51 4.15 21.72
N THR A 194 -3.57 3.96 22.48
CA THR A 194 -3.84 4.66 23.75
C THR A 194 -2.60 4.61 24.66
N GLY A 195 -2.21 5.77 25.16
CA GLY A 195 -1.00 5.93 26.00
C GLY A 195 0.19 6.55 25.27
N THR A 196 0.25 6.48 23.92
CA THR A 196 1.28 7.17 23.13
C THR A 196 1.08 8.69 23.14
N SER A 197 2.16 9.46 22.90
CA SER A 197 2.10 10.92 22.81
C SER A 197 1.16 11.39 21.70
N MET A 198 1.20 10.72 20.53
CA MET A 198 0.34 11.01 19.38
C MET A 198 -1.14 10.80 19.70
N ASN A 199 -1.51 9.67 20.30
CA ASN A 199 -2.91 9.42 20.69
C ASN A 199 -3.40 10.46 21.71
N LYS A 200 -2.57 10.82 22.71
CA LYS A 200 -2.90 11.87 23.70
C LYS A 200 -3.13 13.23 23.02
N THR A 201 -2.30 13.60 22.06
CA THR A 201 -2.43 14.85 21.30
C THR A 201 -3.73 14.88 20.49
N ILE A 202 -4.02 13.79 19.73
CA ILE A 202 -5.28 13.68 18.98
C ILE A 202 -6.49 13.80 19.92
N LYS A 203 -6.46 13.12 21.07
CA LYS A 203 -7.51 13.21 22.11
C LYS A 203 -7.70 14.63 22.62
N GLN A 204 -6.61 15.35 22.87
CA GLN A 204 -6.68 16.75 23.34
C GLN A 204 -7.28 17.66 22.26
N LEU A 205 -6.88 17.50 21.01
CA LEU A 205 -7.43 18.24 19.89
C LEU A 205 -8.93 17.93 19.71
N ALA A 206 -9.31 16.65 19.78
CA ALA A 206 -10.71 16.23 19.66
C ALA A 206 -11.60 16.86 20.77
N LYS A 207 -11.13 16.88 22.01
CA LYS A 207 -11.84 17.55 23.12
C LYS A 207 -12.05 19.06 22.91
N LYS A 208 -11.18 19.70 22.15
CA LYS A 208 -11.27 21.13 21.78
C LYS A 208 -12.09 21.38 20.51
N GLY A 209 -12.65 20.33 19.89
CA GLY A 209 -13.32 20.43 18.57
C GLY A 209 -12.37 20.65 17.39
N LYS A 210 -11.07 20.39 17.58
CA LYS A 210 -9.98 20.69 16.64
C LYS A 210 -9.26 19.42 16.16
N ALA A 211 -9.93 18.26 16.16
CA ALA A 211 -9.29 17.00 15.76
C ALA A 211 -8.66 17.03 14.36
N PHE A 212 -9.22 17.83 13.45
CA PHE A 212 -8.70 17.95 12.10
C PHE A 212 -7.37 18.70 12.01
N ASP A 213 -7.01 19.53 13.03
CA ASP A 213 -5.69 20.19 13.12
C ASP A 213 -4.54 19.16 13.18
N TRP A 214 -4.83 17.94 13.65
CA TRP A 214 -3.88 16.83 13.53
C TRP A 214 -3.54 16.53 12.06
N VAL A 215 -4.54 16.48 11.21
CA VAL A 215 -4.37 16.15 9.77
C VAL A 215 -3.75 17.31 8.99
N SER A 216 -4.14 18.55 9.30
CA SER A 216 -3.75 19.72 8.53
C SER A 216 -2.46 20.39 9.01
N GLU A 217 -2.08 20.21 10.29
CA GLU A 217 -1.00 20.98 10.88
C GLU A 217 0.07 20.11 11.56
N SER A 218 -0.33 19.25 12.49
CA SER A 218 0.58 18.69 13.48
C SER A 218 0.78 17.18 13.42
N GLY A 219 0.09 16.45 12.54
CA GLY A 219 0.17 15.00 12.43
C GLY A 219 1.40 14.50 11.69
N ILE A 220 1.79 13.26 11.96
CA ILE A 220 2.94 12.58 11.32
C ILE A 220 2.84 12.62 9.79
N MET A 221 1.65 12.36 9.26
CA MET A 221 1.46 12.39 7.81
C MET A 221 1.56 13.81 7.24
N ASN A 222 1.25 14.84 8.03
CA ASN A 222 1.40 16.22 7.56
C ASN A 222 2.87 16.66 7.53
N GLU A 223 3.66 16.22 8.49
CA GLU A 223 5.11 16.45 8.48
C GLU A 223 5.79 15.80 7.27
N ALA A 224 5.44 14.55 6.99
CA ALA A 224 6.03 13.77 5.90
C ALA A 224 5.52 14.18 4.51
N PHE A 225 4.23 14.52 4.40
CA PHE A 225 3.51 14.74 3.13
C PHE A 225 2.49 15.86 3.29
N LYS A 226 2.97 17.08 3.34
CA LYS A 226 2.11 18.27 3.54
C LYS A 226 1.04 18.37 2.47
N MET A 227 -0.17 18.77 2.87
CA MET A 227 -1.31 19.03 2.00
C MET A 227 -1.93 20.40 2.28
N ASN A 228 -2.48 21.00 1.25
CA ASN A 228 -3.31 22.19 1.34
C ASN A 228 -4.79 21.79 1.40
N PHE A 229 -5.54 22.35 2.37
CA PHE A 229 -6.96 22.10 2.63
C PHE A 229 -7.81 23.40 2.54
N GLU A 230 -7.26 24.52 2.08
CA GLU A 230 -7.88 25.87 2.15
C GLU A 230 -9.33 25.93 1.66
N ASP A 231 -9.65 25.18 0.60
CA ASP A 231 -10.99 25.22 -0.02
C ASP A 231 -11.95 24.16 0.52
N ASN A 232 -11.56 23.39 1.56
CA ASN A 232 -12.28 22.19 1.97
C ASN A 232 -12.50 22.13 3.48
N ALA A 233 -13.64 22.60 3.96
CA ALA A 233 -14.04 22.38 5.34
C ALA A 233 -14.12 20.86 5.66
N PRO A 234 -13.59 20.41 6.80
CA PRO A 234 -13.63 19.00 7.17
C PRO A 234 -15.07 18.54 7.44
N LYS A 235 -15.38 17.36 6.96
CA LYS A 235 -16.60 16.63 7.33
C LYS A 235 -16.32 15.84 8.60
N SER A 236 -17.33 15.75 9.45
CA SER A 236 -17.27 14.92 10.66
C SER A 236 -18.51 14.04 10.75
N PHE A 237 -18.30 12.78 11.12
CA PHE A 237 -19.37 11.81 11.33
C PHE A 237 -18.93 10.67 12.24
N PRO A 238 -19.85 10.09 13.06
CA PRO A 238 -19.54 8.93 13.87
C PRO A 238 -19.52 7.64 13.05
N LEU A 239 -18.78 6.64 13.54
CA LEU A 239 -18.86 5.24 13.09
C LEU A 239 -19.75 4.49 14.09
N GLU A 240 -21.07 4.55 13.89
CA GLU A 240 -22.08 4.00 14.77
C GLU A 240 -22.27 2.49 14.57
N GLY A 241 -22.72 1.81 15.62
CA GLY A 241 -23.07 0.39 15.61
C GLY A 241 -21.90 -0.56 15.87
N GLU A 242 -22.25 -1.80 16.17
CA GLU A 242 -21.29 -2.90 16.28
C GLU A 242 -20.71 -3.26 14.89
N LEU A 243 -19.55 -3.91 14.87
CA LEU A 243 -18.85 -4.27 13.60
C LEU A 243 -19.75 -5.09 12.67
N ASN A 244 -20.64 -5.95 13.22
CA ASN A 244 -21.60 -6.71 12.43
C ASN A 244 -22.67 -5.79 11.82
N GLU A 245 -23.16 -4.80 12.56
CA GLU A 245 -24.16 -3.84 12.10
C GLU A 245 -23.60 -2.94 11.01
N ILE A 246 -22.36 -2.47 11.16
CA ILE A 246 -21.66 -1.73 10.13
C ILE A 246 -21.52 -2.59 8.85
N SER A 247 -21.35 -3.91 8.99
CA SER A 247 -21.28 -4.83 7.87
C SER A 247 -22.62 -5.05 7.16
N ASP A 248 -23.71 -5.18 7.92
CA ASP A 248 -25.01 -5.64 7.39
C ASP A 248 -25.96 -4.51 7.04
N ASN A 249 -25.96 -3.39 7.78
CA ASN A 249 -27.02 -2.38 7.74
C ASN A 249 -26.58 -0.98 7.30
N ASN A 250 -25.52 -0.85 6.53
CA ASN A 250 -24.91 0.43 6.29
C ASN A 250 -25.68 1.35 5.34
N ILE A 251 -26.81 1.91 5.82
CA ILE A 251 -27.67 2.83 5.06
C ILE A 251 -26.94 4.16 4.78
N GLU A 252 -26.12 4.67 5.69
CA GLU A 252 -25.40 5.94 5.51
C GLU A 252 -24.22 5.82 4.54
N TYR A 253 -23.52 4.68 4.54
CA TYR A 253 -22.44 4.41 3.58
C TYR A 253 -22.98 3.91 2.23
N ASN A 254 -24.27 3.61 2.14
CA ASN A 254 -24.94 3.03 0.96
C ASN A 254 -25.24 4.07 -0.12
N SER A 255 -24.81 5.29 0.03
CA SER A 255 -25.14 6.35 -0.91
C SER A 255 -24.09 6.50 -2.02
N LYS A 256 -24.48 7.19 -3.08
CA LYS A 256 -23.60 7.73 -4.12
C LYS A 256 -22.52 8.67 -3.54
N ARG A 257 -22.58 8.97 -2.25
CA ARG A 257 -21.64 9.83 -1.52
C ARG A 257 -20.39 9.03 -1.16
N ARG A 258 -19.27 9.67 -1.20
CA ARG A 258 -17.97 9.16 -0.75
C ARG A 258 -17.77 9.66 0.68
N PRO A 259 -17.95 8.82 1.73
CA PRO A 259 -17.89 9.29 3.10
C PRO A 259 -16.47 9.74 3.47
N PHE A 260 -15.46 8.96 3.05
CA PHE A 260 -14.06 9.25 3.34
C PHE A 260 -13.40 10.05 2.21
N ALA A 261 -12.78 11.16 2.59
CA ALA A 261 -11.95 11.97 1.72
C ALA A 261 -10.52 11.43 1.67
N ASN A 262 -9.63 12.09 0.92
CA ASN A 262 -8.26 11.62 0.70
C ASN A 262 -7.33 11.81 1.92
N ALA A 263 -7.77 12.51 2.95
CA ALA A 263 -7.08 12.64 4.24
C ALA A 263 -8.08 12.69 5.39
N GLY A 264 -7.68 12.22 6.56
CA GLY A 264 -8.53 12.29 7.75
C GLY A 264 -7.90 11.64 8.98
N VAL A 265 -8.60 11.76 10.10
CA VAL A 265 -8.30 11.14 11.38
C VAL A 265 -9.57 10.59 12.01
N MET A 266 -9.44 9.46 12.67
CA MET A 266 -10.48 8.86 13.51
C MET A 266 -9.95 8.79 14.95
N PHE A 267 -10.76 9.25 15.89
CA PHE A 267 -10.54 9.10 17.32
C PHE A 267 -11.86 8.74 17.98
N ASP A 268 -11.87 7.70 18.79
CA ASP A 268 -13.05 7.23 19.52
C ASP A 268 -14.28 7.08 18.62
N ARG A 269 -14.10 6.39 17.49
CA ARG A 269 -15.09 6.19 16.42
C ARG A 269 -15.63 7.48 15.76
N GLN A 270 -15.16 8.67 16.14
CA GLN A 270 -15.49 9.91 15.44
C GLN A 270 -14.49 10.18 14.32
N VAL A 271 -14.99 10.34 13.11
CA VAL A 271 -14.20 10.62 11.88
C VAL A 271 -14.19 12.12 11.59
N TYR A 272 -13.03 12.62 11.18
CA TYR A 272 -12.83 13.97 10.63
C TYR A 272 -12.04 13.83 9.33
N THR A 273 -12.57 14.33 8.20
CA THR A 273 -11.96 14.07 6.90
C THR A 273 -12.23 15.20 5.90
N ALA A 274 -11.21 15.52 5.09
CA ALA A 274 -11.32 16.48 3.99
C ALA A 274 -10.47 16.05 2.79
N ASN A 275 -10.78 16.61 1.61
CA ASN A 275 -9.91 16.49 0.45
C ASN A 275 -8.87 17.60 0.48
N GLY A 276 -7.61 17.24 0.41
CA GLY A 276 -6.49 18.14 0.24
C GLY A 276 -5.75 17.89 -1.08
N THR A 277 -4.92 18.83 -1.44
CA THR A 277 -3.97 18.74 -2.56
C THR A 277 -2.55 18.72 -2.03
N ALA A 278 -1.63 18.06 -2.73
CA ALA A 278 -0.23 18.00 -2.30
C ALA A 278 0.37 19.42 -2.25
N ASP A 279 1.09 19.72 -1.16
CA ASP A 279 1.87 20.95 -0.99
C ASP A 279 3.36 20.57 -0.97
N TYR A 280 3.96 20.53 -2.16
CA TYR A 280 5.34 20.15 -2.35
C TYR A 280 6.01 21.06 -3.37
N THR A 281 7.14 21.65 -2.98
CA THR A 281 7.92 22.60 -3.78
C THR A 281 9.31 22.09 -4.15
N GLY A 282 9.63 20.84 -3.80
CA GLY A 282 10.92 20.23 -4.11
C GLY A 282 11.05 19.76 -5.56
N GLU A 283 12.19 19.18 -5.88
CA GLU A 283 12.47 18.62 -7.20
C GLU A 283 11.61 17.39 -7.51
N ASN A 284 11.17 17.27 -8.75
CA ASN A 284 10.39 16.15 -9.24
C ASN A 284 11.24 15.23 -10.13
N LYS A 285 11.46 14.01 -9.71
CA LYS A 285 12.16 12.99 -10.51
C LYS A 285 11.32 12.56 -11.70
N THR A 286 11.98 12.46 -12.85
CA THR A 286 11.36 12.08 -14.12
C THR A 286 11.63 10.61 -14.46
N LEU A 287 10.84 10.06 -15.39
CA LEU A 287 11.12 8.73 -15.96
C LEU A 287 12.51 8.68 -16.62
N GLY A 288 12.90 9.74 -17.34
CA GLY A 288 14.17 9.79 -18.04
C GLY A 288 15.38 9.64 -17.13
N GLU A 289 15.32 10.18 -15.90
CA GLU A 289 16.43 10.13 -14.93
C GLU A 289 16.69 8.73 -14.36
N ILE A 290 15.71 7.82 -14.44
CA ILE A 290 15.86 6.45 -13.91
C ILE A 290 16.23 5.43 -14.99
N LEU A 291 16.20 5.82 -16.27
CA LEU A 291 16.48 4.90 -17.37
C LEU A 291 17.96 4.51 -17.44
N LEU A 292 18.20 3.27 -17.82
CA LEU A 292 19.52 2.79 -18.20
C LEU A 292 20.00 3.47 -19.50
N GLU A 293 21.30 3.63 -19.64
CA GLU A 293 21.89 4.01 -20.94
C GLU A 293 21.58 2.93 -21.99
N GLU A 294 21.33 3.32 -23.23
CA GLU A 294 20.89 2.40 -24.30
C GLU A 294 21.84 1.19 -24.47
N LYS A 295 23.14 1.41 -24.32
CA LYS A 295 24.17 0.36 -24.42
C LYS A 295 24.09 -0.72 -23.34
N ASP A 296 23.49 -0.38 -22.17
CA ASP A 296 23.38 -1.27 -21.02
C ASP A 296 22.04 -2.02 -20.99
N VAL A 297 21.17 -1.76 -21.97
CA VAL A 297 19.86 -2.42 -22.10
C VAL A 297 20.00 -3.72 -22.86
N PRO A 298 19.59 -4.88 -22.29
CA PRO A 298 19.64 -6.15 -23.00
C PRO A 298 18.79 -6.14 -24.31
N PRO A 299 19.26 -6.78 -25.39
CA PRO A 299 18.60 -6.73 -26.70
C PRO A 299 17.13 -7.16 -26.70
N GLU A 300 16.73 -8.09 -25.85
CA GLU A 300 15.36 -8.60 -25.72
C GLU A 300 14.34 -7.58 -25.22
N PHE A 301 14.78 -6.43 -24.71
CA PHE A 301 13.88 -5.35 -24.29
C PHE A 301 13.50 -4.43 -25.44
N PHE A 302 14.26 -4.43 -26.53
CA PHE A 302 13.94 -3.65 -27.71
C PHE A 302 12.76 -4.25 -28.49
N ILE A 303 11.98 -3.37 -29.10
CA ILE A 303 10.79 -3.70 -29.89
C ILE A 303 11.18 -3.62 -31.34
N SER A 304 11.00 -4.71 -32.12
CA SER A 304 11.28 -4.70 -33.53
C SER A 304 10.31 -3.80 -34.31
N PRO A 305 10.68 -3.31 -35.51
CA PRO A 305 9.77 -2.51 -36.33
C PRO A 305 8.45 -3.23 -36.67
N GLU A 306 8.48 -4.55 -36.79
CA GLU A 306 7.30 -5.39 -37.04
C GLU A 306 6.38 -5.41 -35.81
N GLU A 307 6.94 -5.62 -34.62
CA GLU A 307 6.20 -5.64 -33.37
C GLU A 307 5.61 -4.27 -33.06
N LEU A 308 6.32 -3.18 -33.44
CA LEU A 308 5.92 -1.80 -33.13
C LEU A 308 4.51 -1.46 -33.63
N LYS A 309 4.09 -2.05 -34.78
CA LYS A 309 2.73 -1.89 -35.31
C LYS A 309 1.67 -2.36 -34.31
N THR A 310 1.91 -3.53 -33.68
CA THR A 310 1.01 -4.09 -32.68
C THR A 310 0.96 -3.22 -31.41
N TRP A 311 2.12 -2.72 -30.97
CA TRP A 311 2.18 -1.81 -29.81
C TRP A 311 1.42 -0.52 -30.08
N THR A 312 1.64 0.11 -31.24
CA THR A 312 0.94 1.35 -31.65
C THR A 312 -0.58 1.13 -31.68
N TYR A 313 -1.03 0.02 -32.29
CA TYR A 313 -2.46 -0.33 -32.32
C TYR A 313 -3.04 -0.49 -30.92
N LEU A 314 -2.36 -1.25 -30.03
CA LEU A 314 -2.86 -1.49 -28.68
C LEU A 314 -2.93 -0.22 -27.83
N LYS A 315 -2.02 0.72 -28.04
CA LYS A 315 -1.99 1.99 -27.30
C LYS A 315 -2.86 3.09 -27.89
N GLY A 316 -3.28 2.93 -29.14
CA GLY A 316 -4.18 3.86 -29.83
C GLY A 316 -5.59 3.87 -29.25
N SER A 317 -6.38 4.84 -29.68
CA SER A 317 -7.82 4.88 -29.41
C SER A 317 -8.55 3.77 -30.19
N LYS A 318 -9.60 3.24 -29.60
CA LYS A 318 -10.47 2.24 -30.24
C LYS A 318 -11.93 2.64 -30.11
N LYS A 319 -12.67 2.44 -31.17
CA LYS A 319 -14.13 2.52 -31.21
C LYS A 319 -14.62 1.34 -32.01
N GLU A 320 -15.11 0.31 -31.35
CA GLU A 320 -15.48 -0.96 -31.99
C GLU A 320 -16.83 -1.42 -31.47
N LYS A 321 -17.64 -2.02 -32.36
CA LYS A 321 -18.80 -2.80 -31.91
C LYS A 321 -18.29 -4.14 -31.41
N ARG A 322 -18.69 -4.52 -30.23
CA ARG A 322 -18.36 -5.82 -29.61
C ARG A 322 -19.62 -6.54 -29.21
N THR A 323 -19.57 -7.85 -29.29
CA THR A 323 -20.67 -8.72 -28.87
C THR A 323 -20.23 -9.50 -27.63
N THR A 324 -21.06 -9.52 -26.59
CA THR A 324 -20.82 -10.36 -25.39
C THR A 324 -21.01 -11.84 -25.74
N LYS A 325 -20.52 -12.74 -24.88
CA LYS A 325 -20.79 -14.19 -25.02
C LYS A 325 -22.28 -14.55 -25.04
N THR A 326 -23.13 -13.66 -24.54
CA THR A 326 -24.60 -13.79 -24.50
C THR A 326 -25.30 -13.16 -25.71
N GLY A 327 -24.55 -12.68 -26.71
CA GLY A 327 -25.12 -12.08 -27.94
C GLY A 327 -25.48 -10.59 -27.84
N PHE A 328 -25.22 -9.92 -26.71
CA PHE A 328 -25.51 -8.49 -26.56
C PHE A 328 -24.43 -7.65 -27.25
N GLU A 329 -24.84 -6.79 -28.18
CA GLU A 329 -23.95 -5.85 -28.87
C GLU A 329 -23.82 -4.54 -28.11
N TYR A 330 -22.58 -4.05 -27.99
CA TYR A 330 -22.26 -2.77 -27.38
C TYR A 330 -21.13 -2.04 -28.09
N ASN A 331 -21.16 -0.71 -28.03
CA ASN A 331 -20.08 0.11 -28.54
C ASN A 331 -18.94 0.18 -27.51
N TYR A 332 -17.84 -0.51 -27.79
CA TYR A 332 -16.62 -0.38 -27.01
C TYR A 332 -15.87 0.88 -27.43
N SER A 333 -15.56 1.74 -26.46
CA SER A 333 -14.75 2.94 -26.69
C SER A 333 -13.62 3.01 -25.68
N GLU A 334 -12.41 3.19 -26.17
CA GLU A 334 -11.19 3.29 -25.38
C GLU A 334 -10.34 4.45 -25.90
N GLY A 335 -10.01 5.41 -25.03
CA GLY A 335 -9.15 6.56 -25.38
C GLY A 335 -7.69 6.12 -25.58
N PRO A 336 -6.80 6.93 -26.19
CA PRO A 336 -5.39 6.57 -26.38
C PRO A 336 -4.62 6.59 -25.07
N VAL A 337 -3.53 5.82 -25.00
CA VAL A 337 -2.49 5.91 -23.96
C VAL A 337 -1.29 6.61 -24.57
N THR A 338 -0.63 7.48 -23.80
CA THR A 338 0.61 8.15 -24.24
C THR A 338 1.62 7.10 -24.73
N PHE A 339 2.12 7.29 -25.96
CA PHE A 339 3.04 6.37 -26.60
C PHE A 339 3.98 7.12 -27.57
N PRO A 340 5.31 6.97 -27.42
CA PRO A 340 6.01 6.36 -26.27
C PRO A 340 5.74 7.11 -24.96
N ASP A 341 6.06 6.47 -23.81
CA ASP A 341 5.91 7.11 -22.50
C ASP A 341 6.83 8.32 -22.38
N ALA A 342 6.27 9.44 -21.89
CA ALA A 342 7.02 10.69 -21.77
C ALA A 342 8.10 10.58 -20.69
N GLN A 343 9.34 10.94 -21.05
CA GLN A 343 10.51 10.83 -20.16
C GLN A 343 10.78 12.07 -19.31
N ASN A 344 10.17 13.21 -19.65
CA ASN A 344 10.35 14.50 -18.97
C ASN A 344 9.44 14.72 -17.75
N ARG A 345 8.80 13.68 -17.28
CA ARG A 345 7.90 13.70 -16.11
C ARG A 345 7.91 12.35 -15.41
N ALA A 346 7.33 12.27 -14.22
CA ALA A 346 7.17 11.03 -13.50
C ALA A 346 6.39 9.98 -14.31
N SER A 347 6.83 8.73 -14.22
CA SER A 347 6.23 7.58 -14.88
C SER A 347 4.77 7.39 -14.48
N ARG A 348 4.00 6.74 -15.34
CA ARG A 348 2.71 6.14 -14.95
C ARG A 348 2.92 5.08 -13.86
N THR A 349 1.86 4.70 -13.16
CA THR A 349 1.90 3.54 -12.27
C THR A 349 2.29 2.29 -13.03
N ILE A 350 3.34 1.59 -12.59
CA ILE A 350 3.68 0.26 -13.10
C ILE A 350 2.67 -0.77 -12.61
N ILE A 351 2.44 -1.78 -13.42
CA ILE A 351 1.49 -2.86 -13.16
C ILE A 351 2.21 -4.22 -13.01
N THR A 352 1.54 -5.18 -12.42
CA THR A 352 2.07 -6.56 -12.31
C THR A 352 2.34 -7.24 -13.64
N GLY A 353 1.71 -6.77 -14.72
CA GLY A 353 1.90 -7.28 -16.08
C GLY A 353 3.01 -6.60 -16.89
N GLU A 354 3.90 -5.79 -16.30
CA GLU A 354 5.01 -5.14 -17.02
C GLU A 354 5.97 -6.16 -17.66
N GLY A 355 6.18 -7.30 -17.01
CA GLY A 355 7.08 -8.33 -17.52
C GLY A 355 6.58 -9.03 -18.79
N GLY A 356 7.49 -9.80 -19.42
CA GLY A 356 7.22 -10.56 -20.64
C GLY A 356 7.31 -9.72 -21.93
N ARG A 357 7.54 -10.39 -23.06
CA ARG A 357 7.79 -9.74 -24.36
C ARG A 357 6.52 -9.23 -25.06
N GLY A 358 5.38 -9.86 -24.82
CA GLY A 358 4.14 -9.56 -25.51
C GLY A 358 3.69 -8.12 -25.39
N ALA A 359 3.22 -7.55 -26.49
CA ALA A 359 2.66 -6.21 -26.53
C ALA A 359 1.45 -6.06 -25.60
N SER A 360 1.36 -4.94 -24.92
CA SER A 360 0.25 -4.63 -24.00
C SER A 360 -0.02 -3.13 -24.00
N ARG A 361 -1.29 -2.80 -23.90
CA ARG A 361 -1.72 -1.42 -23.74
C ARG A 361 -1.09 -0.74 -22.51
N PHE A 362 -0.92 -1.47 -21.42
CA PHE A 362 -0.56 -0.91 -20.12
C PHE A 362 0.94 -0.93 -19.81
N LYS A 363 1.73 -1.79 -20.48
CA LYS A 363 3.19 -1.81 -20.30
C LYS A 363 3.82 -0.50 -20.75
N HIS A 364 4.91 -0.12 -20.09
CA HIS A 364 5.70 1.05 -20.47
C HIS A 364 6.53 0.75 -21.72
N VAL A 365 6.61 1.75 -22.58
CA VAL A 365 7.51 1.76 -23.74
C VAL A 365 8.14 3.15 -23.84
N VAL A 366 9.45 3.20 -23.86
CA VAL A 366 10.22 4.43 -24.03
C VAL A 366 10.94 4.44 -25.37
N GLU A 367 11.20 5.62 -25.90
CA GLU A 367 12.04 5.84 -27.07
C GLU A 367 13.46 6.19 -26.62
N THR A 368 14.45 5.54 -27.21
CA THR A 368 15.87 5.81 -26.91
C THR A 368 16.37 7.03 -27.70
N LYS A 369 17.56 7.52 -27.35
CA LYS A 369 18.21 8.62 -28.10
C LYS A 369 18.46 8.28 -29.57
N SER A 370 18.62 7.00 -29.91
CA SER A 370 18.78 6.52 -31.31
C SER A 370 17.45 6.32 -32.06
N GLY A 371 16.29 6.61 -31.43
CA GLY A 371 14.96 6.45 -32.03
C GLY A 371 14.38 5.03 -31.94
N LYS A 372 15.03 4.11 -31.21
CA LYS A 372 14.50 2.76 -30.99
C LYS A 372 13.49 2.77 -29.86
N HIS A 373 12.50 1.89 -29.98
CA HIS A 373 11.51 1.69 -28.92
C HIS A 373 11.88 0.48 -28.07
N ARG A 374 11.68 0.59 -26.75
CA ARG A 374 11.96 -0.51 -25.81
C ARG A 374 11.04 -0.53 -24.60
N ARG A 375 10.89 -1.69 -23.99
CA ARG A 375 10.25 -1.86 -22.71
C ARG A 375 11.19 -1.44 -21.57
N LEU A 376 10.64 -1.22 -20.37
CA LEU A 376 11.45 -1.03 -19.17
C LEU A 376 12.08 -2.37 -18.73
N THR A 377 13.31 -2.31 -18.27
CA THR A 377 14.03 -3.43 -17.65
C THR A 377 13.59 -3.63 -16.20
N PRO A 378 13.82 -4.80 -15.59
CA PRO A 378 13.56 -5.00 -14.16
C PRO A 378 14.24 -3.99 -13.25
N VAL A 379 15.49 -3.61 -13.55
CA VAL A 379 16.24 -2.59 -12.80
C VAL A 379 15.54 -1.24 -12.83
N GLU A 380 15.03 -0.83 -13.98
CA GLU A 380 14.29 0.43 -14.10
C GLU A 380 12.95 0.39 -13.34
N LEU A 381 12.30 -0.78 -13.28
CA LEU A 381 11.10 -0.96 -12.45
C LEU A 381 11.42 -0.90 -10.96
N GLU A 382 12.55 -1.44 -10.52
CA GLU A 382 13.07 -1.31 -9.16
C GLU A 382 13.34 0.16 -8.81
N ARG A 383 14.04 0.90 -9.66
CA ARG A 383 14.30 2.33 -9.51
C ARG A 383 13.01 3.18 -9.43
N LEU A 384 11.96 2.81 -10.20
CA LEU A 384 10.67 3.49 -10.13
C LEU A 384 9.98 3.36 -8.77
N ASN A 385 10.21 2.27 -8.06
CA ASN A 385 9.76 2.07 -6.68
C ASN A 385 10.83 2.48 -5.64
N GLN A 386 11.97 3.01 -6.10
CA GLN A 386 13.10 3.44 -5.27
C GLN A 386 13.75 2.31 -4.45
N PHE A 387 13.74 1.08 -4.99
CA PHE A 387 14.64 0.02 -4.54
C PHE A 387 16.03 0.20 -5.16
N GLU A 388 17.03 -0.44 -4.56
CA GLU A 388 18.35 -0.53 -5.18
C GLU A 388 18.32 -1.37 -6.45
N ASP A 389 19.27 -1.12 -7.34
CA ASP A 389 19.44 -1.91 -8.56
C ASP A 389 19.67 -3.38 -8.21
N ASN A 390 18.97 -4.25 -8.92
CA ASN A 390 19.03 -5.70 -8.71
C ASN A 390 18.52 -6.21 -7.35
N HIS A 391 17.68 -5.43 -6.66
CA HIS A 391 17.02 -5.87 -5.42
C HIS A 391 16.28 -7.21 -5.58
N THR A 392 15.70 -7.47 -6.74
CA THR A 392 15.01 -8.73 -7.04
C THR A 392 15.83 -9.69 -7.91
N ALA A 393 17.15 -9.53 -7.96
CA ALA A 393 18.04 -10.43 -8.71
C ALA A 393 17.88 -11.90 -8.27
N GLY A 394 18.17 -12.82 -9.20
CA GLY A 394 17.96 -14.25 -8.98
C GLY A 394 16.58 -14.75 -9.37
N GLN A 395 15.63 -13.86 -9.61
CA GLN A 395 14.29 -14.18 -10.15
C GLN A 395 14.22 -13.86 -11.66
N SER A 396 13.28 -14.51 -12.36
CA SER A 396 13.06 -14.19 -13.78
C SER A 396 12.55 -12.76 -13.97
N ASP A 397 12.84 -12.12 -15.10
CA ASP A 397 12.41 -10.75 -15.42
C ASP A 397 10.90 -10.55 -15.26
N THR A 398 10.12 -11.56 -15.62
CA THR A 398 8.65 -11.53 -15.44
C THR A 398 8.26 -11.49 -13.96
N LYS A 399 8.95 -12.26 -13.11
CA LYS A 399 8.72 -12.25 -11.65
C LYS A 399 9.18 -10.94 -11.03
N ARG A 400 10.36 -10.45 -11.40
CA ARG A 400 10.90 -9.16 -10.96
C ARG A 400 9.90 -8.03 -11.26
N ALA A 401 9.40 -7.96 -12.48
CA ALA A 401 8.38 -6.99 -12.88
C ALA A 401 7.07 -7.16 -12.10
N PHE A 402 6.63 -8.40 -11.86
CA PHE A 402 5.44 -8.70 -11.06
C PHE A 402 5.59 -8.19 -9.63
N PHE A 403 6.73 -8.39 -9.00
CA PHE A 403 6.99 -7.87 -7.65
C PHE A 403 6.94 -6.35 -7.61
N MET A 404 7.57 -5.68 -8.57
CA MET A 404 7.56 -4.22 -8.63
C MET A 404 6.15 -3.65 -8.91
N GLY A 405 5.33 -4.37 -9.67
CA GLY A 405 3.92 -4.00 -9.86
C GLY A 405 3.10 -4.06 -8.57
N ASN A 406 3.44 -4.97 -7.65
CA ASN A 406 2.80 -5.09 -6.33
C ASN A 406 3.45 -4.20 -5.27
N ALA A 407 4.75 -3.94 -5.35
CA ALA A 407 5.50 -3.21 -4.34
C ALA A 407 5.00 -1.76 -4.16
N LEU A 408 5.27 -1.20 -3.01
CA LEU A 408 5.10 0.23 -2.70
C LEU A 408 6.31 1.06 -3.21
N VAL A 409 6.21 2.38 -3.13
CA VAL A 409 7.35 3.28 -3.35
C VAL A 409 8.06 3.48 -2.01
N VAL A 410 9.30 3.01 -1.91
CA VAL A 410 10.11 2.97 -0.68
C VAL A 410 10.22 4.35 -0.02
N GLY A 411 10.47 5.40 -0.78
CA GLY A 411 10.62 6.76 -0.24
C GLY A 411 9.37 7.31 0.47
N VAL A 412 8.18 6.72 0.24
CA VAL A 412 7.00 7.09 1.03
C VAL A 412 7.13 6.54 2.45
N VAL A 413 7.55 5.30 2.59
CA VAL A 413 7.76 4.65 3.91
C VAL A 413 8.92 5.32 4.65
N GLU A 414 10.01 5.64 3.96
CA GLU A 414 11.16 6.36 4.52
C GLU A 414 10.74 7.69 5.17
N LYS A 415 9.97 8.52 4.45
CA LYS A 415 9.48 9.81 4.98
C LYS A 415 8.54 9.64 6.18
N LEU A 416 7.59 8.69 6.10
CA LEU A 416 6.69 8.39 7.23
C LEU A 416 7.46 7.84 8.43
N GLY A 417 8.40 6.95 8.20
CA GLY A 417 9.26 6.38 9.25
C GLY A 417 10.09 7.47 9.94
N LYS A 418 10.71 8.35 9.17
CA LYS A 418 11.48 9.48 9.73
C LYS A 418 10.62 10.33 10.67
N SER A 419 9.46 10.80 10.21
CA SER A 419 8.57 11.62 11.05
C SER A 419 8.07 10.86 12.27
N LEU A 420 7.80 9.54 12.16
CA LEU A 420 7.43 8.71 13.31
C LEU A 420 8.56 8.62 14.35
N ALA A 421 9.79 8.37 13.91
CA ALA A 421 10.96 8.24 14.80
C ALA A 421 11.29 9.54 15.53
N GLU A 422 11.19 10.67 14.83
CA GLU A 422 11.38 12.01 15.41
C GLU A 422 10.36 12.27 16.54
N ARG A 423 9.09 11.86 16.33
CA ARG A 423 8.01 12.03 17.34
C ARG A 423 8.06 11.01 18.47
N ASP A 424 8.53 9.79 18.26
CA ASP A 424 8.66 8.78 19.32
C ASP A 424 9.79 9.15 20.29
N SER A 425 10.80 9.92 19.81
CA SER A 425 11.93 10.37 20.64
C SER A 425 11.59 11.57 21.54
N LEU A 426 10.47 12.25 21.35
CA LEU A 426 9.96 13.37 22.15
C LEU A 426 9.07 12.85 23.29
#